data_268358e27e0d68739d1c9d5b3e69e11e
#
_entry.id   268358e27e0d68739d1c9d5b3e69e11e
#
_cell.length_a   1.000
_cell.length_b   1.000
_cell.length_c   1.000
_cell.angle_alpha   90.00
_cell.angle_beta   90.00
_cell.angle_gamma   90.00
#
_symmetry.space_group_name_H-M   'P 1'
#
loop_
_entity.id
_entity.type
_entity.pdbx_description
1 polymer ?
#
loop_
_entity_poly.entity_id
_entity_poly.type
_entity_poly.pdbx_seq_one_letter_code
_entity_poly.pdbx_strand_id
1 'polypeptide(L)'
;VDHLVLSDASCLNKLSPFFVIVFSYLVLKEKITPTQCACVIAAFVGSLFIVKPSFAGGMTPAAVIGFAGGMCAGFAYTCVRKLGLRGERGPMIVLFFSTFSMLACVPYLIIDFHPISARQLFFLLLTGLAAAGGQFGVTAAYTYAPAREISVYDYTQIMFSAIMGLLVFGQLPDMLSFVGYCVIIAAGVIMFLYNKRRGGN
;
A
#
# COMPACT_ATOMS: atom_id res chain seq x y z
N VAL A 1 -0.60 -16.58 3.83
CA VAL A 1 -0.96 -16.19 5.21
C VAL A 1 -0.89 -17.42 6.12
N ASP A 2 -1.21 -18.62 5.63
CA ASP A 2 -1.21 -19.84 6.44
C ASP A 2 0.18 -20.29 6.97
N HIS A 3 1.25 -19.74 6.40
CA HIS A 3 2.64 -20.07 6.73
C HIS A 3 3.45 -18.90 7.28
N LEU A 4 2.83 -17.73 7.46
CA LEU A 4 3.44 -16.52 8.04
C LEU A 4 2.50 -15.92 9.08
N VAL A 5 3.08 -15.39 10.16
CA VAL A 5 2.34 -14.53 11.08
C VAL A 5 1.82 -13.32 10.29
N LEU A 6 0.56 -12.95 10.49
CA LEU A 6 -0.11 -11.87 9.75
C LEU A 6 0.66 -10.53 9.82
N SER A 7 1.33 -10.28 10.95
CA SER A 7 2.20 -9.11 11.15
C SER A 7 3.40 -9.12 10.20
N ASP A 8 4.05 -10.28 10.02
CA ASP A 8 5.23 -10.40 9.17
C ASP A 8 4.86 -10.23 7.69
N ALA A 9 3.72 -10.83 7.25
CA ALA A 9 3.19 -10.65 5.90
C ALA A 9 2.83 -9.17 5.63
N SER A 10 2.21 -8.50 6.60
CA SER A 10 1.88 -7.07 6.51
C SER A 10 3.13 -6.20 6.41
N CYS A 11 4.18 -6.53 7.18
CA CYS A 11 5.45 -5.81 7.13
C CYS A 11 6.14 -5.93 5.76
N LEU A 12 6.15 -7.13 5.18
CA LEU A 12 6.73 -7.36 3.84
C LEU A 12 5.98 -6.57 2.75
N ASN A 13 4.66 -6.48 2.85
CA ASN A 13 3.88 -5.65 1.92
C ASN A 13 4.19 -4.15 2.08
N LYS A 14 4.54 -3.68 3.28
CA LYS A 14 4.94 -2.29 3.54
C LYS A 14 6.33 -1.93 3.01
N LEU A 15 7.04 -2.85 2.39
CA LEU A 15 8.22 -2.56 1.58
C LEU A 15 7.87 -1.94 0.20
N SER A 16 6.62 -2.03 -0.26
CA SER A 16 6.21 -1.50 -1.57
C SER A 16 6.60 -0.03 -1.80
N PRO A 17 6.49 0.92 -0.85
CA PRO A 17 6.94 2.30 -1.05
C PRO A 17 8.44 2.46 -1.35
N PHE A 18 9.28 1.57 -0.80
CA PHE A 18 10.71 1.55 -1.16
C PHE A 18 10.90 1.16 -2.62
N PHE A 19 10.20 0.10 -3.04
CA PHE A 19 10.25 -0.34 -4.44
C PHE A 19 9.68 0.70 -5.40
N VAL A 20 8.64 1.44 -4.98
CA VAL A 20 8.12 2.58 -5.75
C VAL A 20 9.24 3.59 -5.99
N ILE A 21 10.02 3.96 -4.98
CA ILE A 21 11.15 4.89 -5.12
C ILE A 21 12.20 4.33 -6.09
N VAL A 22 12.61 3.07 -5.90
CA VAL A 22 13.61 2.42 -6.75
C VAL A 22 13.14 2.38 -8.21
N PHE A 23 11.92 1.90 -8.47
CA PHE A 23 11.40 1.80 -9.83
C PHE A 23 11.06 3.15 -10.43
N SER A 24 10.63 4.14 -9.63
CA SER A 24 10.45 5.52 -10.09
C SER A 24 11.76 6.10 -10.62
N TYR A 25 12.86 5.86 -9.93
CA TYR A 25 14.18 6.28 -10.40
C TYR A 25 14.60 5.52 -11.69
N LEU A 26 14.47 4.19 -11.71
CA LEU A 26 14.92 3.35 -12.83
C LEU A 26 14.05 3.52 -14.08
N VAL A 27 12.72 3.56 -13.93
CA VAL A 27 11.76 3.51 -15.06
C VAL A 27 11.33 4.91 -15.52
N LEU A 28 11.12 5.82 -14.57
CA LEU A 28 10.64 7.18 -14.83
C LEU A 28 11.76 8.21 -14.83
N LYS A 29 12.97 7.84 -14.38
CA LYS A 29 14.12 8.72 -14.20
C LYS A 29 13.80 9.94 -13.31
N GLU A 30 12.86 9.77 -12.37
CA GLU A 30 12.52 10.80 -11.41
C GLU A 30 13.69 11.00 -10.44
N LYS A 31 14.16 12.26 -10.30
CA LYS A 31 15.26 12.59 -9.36
C LYS A 31 14.75 12.50 -7.93
N ILE A 32 15.25 11.53 -7.18
CA ILE A 32 14.93 11.35 -5.76
C ILE A 32 15.83 12.24 -4.93
N THR A 33 15.25 12.88 -3.92
CA THR A 33 16.02 13.69 -2.98
C THR A 33 16.28 12.91 -1.68
N PRO A 34 17.41 13.20 -0.99
CA PRO A 34 17.69 12.55 0.29
C PRO A 34 16.55 12.71 1.32
N THR A 35 15.90 13.88 1.32
CA THR A 35 14.76 14.14 2.22
C THR A 35 13.57 13.22 1.93
N GLN A 36 13.23 13.00 0.67
CA GLN A 36 12.14 12.09 0.28
C GLN A 36 12.46 10.65 0.69
N CYS A 37 13.70 10.21 0.46
CA CYS A 37 14.15 8.90 0.89
C CYS A 37 14.08 8.76 2.42
N ALA A 38 14.57 9.75 3.17
CA ALA A 38 14.52 9.76 4.62
C ALA A 38 13.09 9.69 5.18
N CYS A 39 12.13 10.42 4.56
CA CYS A 39 10.71 10.36 4.96
C CYS A 39 10.12 8.95 4.78
N VAL A 40 10.42 8.27 3.67
CA VAL A 40 9.93 6.91 3.44
C VAL A 40 10.56 5.92 4.42
N ILE A 41 11.86 6.05 4.69
CA ILE A 41 12.54 5.22 5.70
C ILE A 41 11.94 5.47 7.08
N ALA A 42 11.73 6.72 7.48
CA ALA A 42 11.12 7.06 8.76
C ALA A 42 9.70 6.47 8.89
N ALA A 43 8.86 6.62 7.87
CA ALA A 43 7.52 6.07 7.86
C ALA A 43 7.52 4.52 7.94
N PHE A 44 8.47 3.86 7.28
CA PHE A 44 8.66 2.42 7.40
C PHE A 44 9.05 2.01 8.83
N VAL A 45 10.04 2.68 9.43
CA VAL A 45 10.42 2.43 10.83
C VAL A 45 9.23 2.65 11.77
N GLY A 46 8.44 3.72 11.56
CA GLY A 46 7.18 3.92 12.28
C GLY A 46 6.20 2.77 12.12
N SER A 47 6.10 2.20 10.91
CA SER A 47 5.24 1.05 10.65
C SER A 47 5.69 -0.22 11.38
N LEU A 48 7.00 -0.42 11.57
CA LEU A 48 7.55 -1.55 12.33
C LEU A 48 7.14 -1.50 13.81
N PHE A 49 7.05 -0.30 14.40
CA PHE A 49 6.60 -0.13 15.79
C PHE A 49 5.12 -0.53 15.96
N ILE A 50 4.32 -0.41 14.92
CA ILE A 50 2.89 -0.75 14.94
C ILE A 50 2.68 -2.24 14.63
N VAL A 51 3.30 -2.72 13.56
CA VAL A 51 3.11 -4.09 13.03
C VAL A 51 3.84 -5.12 13.92
N LYS A 52 4.97 -4.74 14.53
CA LYS A 52 5.80 -5.59 15.43
C LYS A 52 6.08 -6.98 14.84
N PRO A 53 6.71 -7.05 13.66
CA PRO A 53 7.00 -8.33 13.03
C PRO A 53 7.89 -9.19 13.94
N SER A 54 7.62 -10.48 14.02
CA SER A 54 8.37 -11.37 14.89
C SER A 54 9.65 -11.89 14.25
N PHE A 55 9.68 -12.03 12.92
CA PHE A 55 10.78 -12.61 12.12
C PHE A 55 11.39 -13.92 12.70
N ALA A 56 10.65 -14.58 13.59
CA ALA A 56 11.14 -15.76 14.31
C ALA A 56 11.38 -16.97 13.40
N GLY A 57 10.78 -17.00 12.22
CA GLY A 57 10.87 -18.09 11.25
C GLY A 57 12.02 -18.01 10.25
N GLY A 58 12.84 -16.96 10.29
CA GLY A 58 13.89 -16.74 9.28
C GLY A 58 13.33 -16.53 7.87
N MET A 59 14.15 -16.82 6.86
CA MET A 59 13.79 -16.65 5.45
C MET A 59 13.00 -17.85 4.94
N THR A 60 11.71 -17.89 5.19
CA THR A 60 10.82 -18.95 4.71
C THR A 60 10.39 -18.70 3.23
N PRO A 61 9.99 -19.74 2.47
CA PRO A 61 9.43 -19.55 1.13
C PRO A 61 8.25 -18.55 1.09
N ALA A 62 7.43 -18.53 2.14
CA ALA A 62 6.33 -17.59 2.30
C ALA A 62 6.82 -16.14 2.49
N ALA A 63 7.94 -15.93 3.20
CA ALA A 63 8.57 -14.61 3.32
C ALA A 63 9.10 -14.10 1.96
N VAL A 64 9.68 -14.99 1.15
CA VAL A 64 10.14 -14.66 -0.21
C VAL A 64 8.96 -14.25 -1.10
N ILE A 65 7.83 -14.96 -1.03
CA ILE A 65 6.62 -14.62 -1.76
C ILE A 65 6.07 -13.25 -1.30
N GLY A 66 6.03 -12.99 0.01
CA GLY A 66 5.61 -11.70 0.56
C GLY A 66 6.50 -10.54 0.10
N PHE A 67 7.81 -10.74 0.10
CA PHE A 67 8.78 -9.77 -0.42
C PHE A 67 8.58 -9.50 -1.93
N ALA A 68 8.43 -10.56 -2.73
CA ALA A 68 8.14 -10.44 -4.16
C ALA A 68 6.80 -9.71 -4.40
N GLY A 69 5.78 -9.97 -3.57
CA GLY A 69 4.52 -9.25 -3.59
C GLY A 69 4.68 -7.75 -3.38
N GLY A 70 5.45 -7.33 -2.35
CA GLY A 70 5.77 -5.92 -2.10
C GLY A 70 6.53 -5.27 -3.27
N MET A 71 7.47 -6.01 -3.87
CA MET A 71 8.21 -5.55 -5.05
C MET A 71 7.29 -5.37 -6.27
N CYS A 72 6.42 -6.34 -6.55
CA CYS A 72 5.44 -6.25 -7.64
C CYS A 72 4.45 -5.10 -7.44
N ALA A 73 4.01 -4.86 -6.21
CA ALA A 73 3.14 -3.72 -5.89
C ALA A 73 3.84 -2.39 -6.17
N GLY A 74 5.10 -2.23 -5.75
CA GLY A 74 5.89 -1.03 -6.03
C GLY A 74 6.09 -0.81 -7.54
N PHE A 75 6.34 -1.87 -8.29
CA PHE A 75 6.43 -1.81 -9.76
C PHE A 75 5.10 -1.41 -10.40
N ALA A 76 3.98 -1.99 -9.93
CA ALA A 76 2.65 -1.68 -10.43
C ALA A 76 2.31 -0.18 -10.25
N TYR A 77 2.55 0.41 -9.08
CA TYR A 77 2.34 1.84 -8.85
C TYR A 77 3.22 2.72 -9.75
N THR A 78 4.46 2.29 -10.00
CA THR A 78 5.33 2.98 -10.97
C THR A 78 4.77 2.91 -12.38
N CYS A 79 4.18 1.78 -12.78
CA CYS A 79 3.50 1.64 -14.07
C CYS A 79 2.26 2.53 -14.17
N VAL A 80 1.45 2.62 -13.12
CA VAL A 80 0.30 3.55 -13.04
C VAL A 80 0.78 4.99 -13.27
N ARG A 81 1.86 5.41 -12.60
CA ARG A 81 2.48 6.72 -12.82
C ARG A 81 2.91 6.93 -14.27
N LYS A 82 3.57 5.94 -14.87
CA LYS A 82 4.02 6.00 -16.26
C LYS A 82 2.86 6.14 -17.24
N LEU A 83 1.76 5.42 -17.00
CA LEU A 83 0.54 5.52 -17.82
C LEU A 83 -0.10 6.91 -17.68
N GLY A 84 -0.18 7.45 -16.46
CA GLY A 84 -0.65 8.81 -16.22
C GLY A 84 0.17 9.87 -16.97
N LEU A 85 1.51 9.74 -16.97
CA LEU A 85 2.40 10.63 -17.75
C LEU A 85 2.19 10.52 -19.26
N ARG A 86 1.64 9.41 -19.75
CA ARG A 86 1.27 9.22 -21.17
C ARG A 86 -0.12 9.75 -21.51
N GLY A 87 -0.84 10.30 -20.52
CA GLY A 87 -2.17 10.84 -20.72
C GLY A 87 -3.30 9.80 -20.62
N GLU A 88 -2.99 8.58 -20.17
CA GLU A 88 -4.00 7.55 -19.98
C GLU A 88 -4.97 7.95 -18.86
N ARG A 89 -6.26 7.70 -19.08
CA ARG A 89 -7.30 8.05 -18.11
C ARG A 89 -7.28 7.09 -16.93
N GLY A 90 -7.26 7.63 -15.69
CA GLY A 90 -7.29 6.82 -14.47
C GLY A 90 -8.38 5.75 -14.45
N PRO A 91 -9.63 6.03 -14.83
CA PRO A 91 -10.68 5.01 -14.92
C PRO A 91 -10.37 3.84 -15.86
N MET A 92 -9.67 4.08 -16.97
CA MET A 92 -9.24 3.01 -17.89
C MET A 92 -8.17 2.11 -17.25
N ILE A 93 -7.24 2.70 -16.51
CA ILE A 93 -6.22 1.95 -15.78
C ILE A 93 -6.89 1.04 -14.74
N VAL A 94 -7.85 1.58 -13.98
CA VAL A 94 -8.60 0.81 -12.96
C VAL A 94 -9.43 -0.28 -13.63
N LEU A 95 -10.13 0.01 -14.72
CA LEU A 95 -10.94 -0.97 -15.45
C LEU A 95 -10.09 -2.14 -15.93
N PHE A 96 -8.95 -1.86 -16.58
CA PHE A 96 -8.04 -2.89 -17.08
C PHE A 96 -7.49 -3.76 -15.95
N PHE A 97 -6.99 -3.14 -14.88
CA PHE A 97 -6.48 -3.84 -13.71
C PHE A 97 -7.55 -4.72 -13.05
N SER A 98 -8.75 -4.18 -12.83
CA SER A 98 -9.85 -4.90 -12.19
C SER A 98 -10.36 -6.06 -13.05
N THR A 99 -10.49 -5.84 -14.37
CA THR A 99 -10.90 -6.89 -15.31
C THR A 99 -9.88 -8.03 -15.36
N PHE A 100 -8.59 -7.69 -15.44
CA PHE A 100 -7.52 -8.70 -15.42
C PHE A 100 -7.54 -9.50 -14.10
N SER A 101 -7.66 -8.83 -12.96
CA SER A 101 -7.71 -9.45 -11.64
C SER A 101 -8.94 -10.37 -11.51
N MET A 102 -10.09 -9.91 -12.00
CA MET A 102 -11.32 -10.70 -12.02
C MET A 102 -11.12 -11.99 -12.87
N LEU A 103 -10.62 -11.85 -14.09
CA LEU A 103 -10.38 -12.99 -14.97
C LEU A 103 -9.37 -13.97 -14.39
N ALA A 104 -8.34 -13.50 -13.70
CA ALA A 104 -7.36 -14.35 -13.03
C ALA A 104 -7.96 -15.13 -11.84
N CYS A 105 -8.98 -14.60 -11.18
CA CYS A 105 -9.65 -15.25 -10.05
C CYS A 105 -10.75 -16.24 -10.47
N VAL A 106 -11.34 -16.08 -11.67
CA VAL A 106 -12.44 -16.92 -12.15
C VAL A 106 -12.11 -18.43 -12.17
N PRO A 107 -10.94 -18.88 -12.68
CA PRO A 107 -10.62 -20.30 -12.68
C PRO A 107 -10.61 -20.91 -11.27
N TYR A 108 -10.04 -20.20 -10.30
CA TYR A 108 -10.02 -20.64 -8.91
C TYR A 108 -11.45 -20.72 -8.34
N LEU A 109 -12.26 -19.71 -8.59
CA LEU A 109 -13.64 -19.66 -8.12
C LEU A 109 -14.49 -20.81 -8.68
N ILE A 110 -14.22 -21.25 -9.92
CA ILE A 110 -14.94 -22.38 -10.52
C ILE A 110 -14.51 -23.71 -9.90
N ILE A 111 -13.23 -23.87 -9.59
CA ILE A 111 -12.67 -25.13 -9.04
C ILE A 111 -13.06 -25.30 -7.57
N ASP A 112 -13.06 -24.24 -6.80
CA ASP A 112 -13.26 -24.26 -5.34
C ASP A 112 -14.42 -23.34 -4.93
N PHE A 113 -15.58 -23.58 -5.54
CA PHE A 113 -16.79 -22.79 -5.25
C PHE A 113 -17.44 -23.21 -3.93
N HIS A 114 -17.49 -22.29 -3.00
CA HIS A 114 -18.24 -22.44 -1.76
C HIS A 114 -19.50 -21.57 -1.80
N PRO A 115 -20.70 -22.14 -1.54
CA PRO A 115 -21.93 -21.36 -1.51
C PRO A 115 -21.89 -20.34 -0.37
N ILE A 116 -22.16 -19.08 -0.71
CA ILE A 116 -22.18 -17.98 0.25
C ILE A 116 -23.61 -17.59 0.60
N SER A 117 -23.84 -17.21 1.87
CA SER A 117 -25.14 -16.70 2.29
C SER A 117 -25.39 -15.28 1.76
N ALA A 118 -26.66 -14.86 1.68
CA ALA A 118 -27.02 -13.51 1.27
C ALA A 118 -26.37 -12.42 2.12
N ARG A 119 -26.19 -12.67 3.43
CA ARG A 119 -25.51 -11.76 4.33
C ARG A 119 -24.01 -11.62 3.98
N GLN A 120 -23.34 -12.72 3.70
CA GLN A 120 -21.93 -12.72 3.26
C GLN A 120 -21.78 -11.99 1.93
N LEU A 121 -22.68 -12.24 0.97
CA LEU A 121 -22.70 -11.54 -0.32
C LEU A 121 -22.83 -10.02 -0.13
N PHE A 122 -23.73 -9.58 0.75
CA PHE A 122 -23.90 -8.16 1.06
C PHE A 122 -22.61 -7.51 1.56
N PHE A 123 -21.92 -8.14 2.53
CA PHE A 123 -20.66 -7.60 3.05
C PHE A 123 -19.51 -7.66 2.01
N LEU A 124 -19.48 -8.69 1.17
CA LEU A 124 -18.50 -8.75 0.06
C LEU A 124 -18.72 -7.62 -0.95
N LEU A 125 -19.97 -7.33 -1.29
CA LEU A 125 -20.28 -6.19 -2.19
C LEU A 125 -19.90 -4.85 -1.57
N LEU A 126 -20.15 -4.64 -0.28
CA LEU A 126 -19.71 -3.43 0.43
C LEU A 126 -18.19 -3.30 0.45
N THR A 127 -17.48 -4.39 0.71
CA THR A 127 -16.02 -4.43 0.67
C THR A 127 -15.50 -4.11 -0.73
N GLY A 128 -16.11 -4.70 -1.76
CA GLY A 128 -15.78 -4.42 -3.17
C GLY A 128 -15.99 -2.96 -3.53
N LEU A 129 -17.08 -2.34 -3.08
CA LEU A 129 -17.37 -0.92 -3.32
C LEU A 129 -16.35 -0.01 -2.63
N ALA A 130 -16.01 -0.30 -1.37
CA ALA A 130 -14.99 0.43 -0.63
C ALA A 130 -13.60 0.29 -1.28
N ALA A 131 -13.24 -0.93 -1.71
CA ALA A 131 -12.00 -1.22 -2.41
C ALA A 131 -11.92 -0.48 -3.75
N ALA A 132 -13.03 -0.41 -4.51
CA ALA A 132 -13.10 0.35 -5.76
C ALA A 132 -12.82 1.84 -5.51
N GLY A 133 -13.46 2.45 -4.50
CA GLY A 133 -13.19 3.83 -4.10
C GLY A 133 -11.71 4.07 -3.77
N GLY A 134 -11.13 3.19 -2.97
CA GLY A 134 -9.69 3.23 -2.65
C GLY A 134 -8.81 3.10 -3.89
N GLN A 135 -9.14 2.19 -4.79
CA GLN A 135 -8.37 1.97 -6.03
C GLN A 135 -8.41 3.19 -6.95
N PHE A 136 -9.57 3.83 -7.11
CA PHE A 136 -9.66 5.10 -7.86
C PHE A 136 -8.83 6.20 -7.21
N GLY A 137 -8.88 6.33 -5.89
CA GLY A 137 -8.10 7.31 -5.14
C GLY A 137 -6.59 7.12 -5.31
N VAL A 138 -6.09 5.90 -5.12
CA VAL A 138 -4.67 5.58 -5.30
C VAL A 138 -4.23 5.78 -6.74
N THR A 139 -5.04 5.32 -7.72
CA THR A 139 -4.73 5.52 -9.13
C THR A 139 -4.66 7.00 -9.48
N ALA A 140 -5.58 7.82 -9.01
CA ALA A 140 -5.56 9.27 -9.21
C ALA A 140 -4.31 9.90 -8.57
N ALA A 141 -3.96 9.52 -7.34
CA ALA A 141 -2.78 10.03 -6.66
C ALA A 141 -1.50 9.79 -7.48
N TYR A 142 -1.26 8.54 -7.90
CA TYR A 142 -0.09 8.20 -8.71
C TYR A 142 -0.15 8.74 -10.14
N THR A 143 -1.35 9.03 -10.70
CA THR A 143 -1.48 9.65 -12.02
C THR A 143 -1.06 11.11 -11.99
N TYR A 144 -1.49 11.87 -10.97
CA TYR A 144 -1.31 13.32 -10.94
C TYR A 144 -0.06 13.80 -10.20
N ALA A 145 0.55 12.97 -9.36
CA ALA A 145 1.73 13.36 -8.60
C ALA A 145 2.90 12.37 -8.76
N PRO A 146 4.15 12.81 -8.56
CA PRO A 146 5.32 11.94 -8.63
C PRO A 146 5.23 10.78 -7.65
N ALA A 147 5.57 9.58 -8.11
CA ALA A 147 5.44 8.37 -7.31
C ALA A 147 6.27 8.44 -6.00
N ARG A 148 7.44 9.08 -6.05
CA ARG A 148 8.31 9.34 -4.88
C ARG A 148 7.66 10.20 -3.78
N GLU A 149 6.66 11.01 -4.15
CA GLU A 149 5.96 11.90 -3.21
C GLU A 149 4.77 11.21 -2.58
N ILE A 150 4.09 10.36 -3.36
CA ILE A 150 2.90 9.65 -2.92
C ILE A 150 3.24 8.47 -2.01
N SER A 151 4.35 7.78 -2.27
CA SER A 151 4.69 6.53 -1.59
C SER A 151 4.74 6.61 -0.06
N VAL A 152 5.09 7.76 0.53
CA VAL A 152 5.08 7.93 1.98
C VAL A 152 3.67 7.86 2.57
N TYR A 153 2.65 8.28 1.82
CA TYR A 153 1.27 8.28 2.29
C TYR A 153 0.64 6.89 2.32
N ASP A 154 1.23 5.91 1.65
CA ASP A 154 0.77 4.50 1.72
C ASP A 154 0.84 3.95 3.15
N TYR A 155 1.71 4.51 4.01
CA TYR A 155 1.78 4.14 5.43
C TYR A 155 0.59 4.64 6.25
N THR A 156 -0.16 5.63 5.78
CA THR A 156 -1.38 6.12 6.48
C THR A 156 -2.47 5.05 6.55
N GLN A 157 -2.46 4.07 5.64
CA GLN A 157 -3.36 2.91 5.69
C GLN A 157 -3.29 2.20 7.04
N ILE A 158 -2.11 2.11 7.66
CA ILE A 158 -1.92 1.47 8.97
C ILE A 158 -2.67 2.24 10.04
N MET A 159 -2.65 3.57 9.97
CA MET A 159 -3.37 4.44 10.92
C MET A 159 -4.89 4.26 10.79
N PHE A 160 -5.41 4.25 9.57
CA PHE A 160 -6.84 4.00 9.33
C PHE A 160 -7.26 2.59 9.79
N SER A 161 -6.43 1.58 9.54
CA SER A 161 -6.64 0.23 10.05
C SER A 161 -6.73 0.19 11.58
N ALA A 162 -5.86 0.94 12.28
CA ALA A 162 -5.87 1.00 13.73
C ALA A 162 -7.11 1.73 14.28
N ILE A 163 -7.53 2.83 13.64
CA ILE A 163 -8.77 3.53 14.00
C ILE A 163 -9.98 2.59 13.84
N MET A 164 -10.06 1.85 12.73
CA MET A 164 -11.11 0.87 12.52
C MET A 164 -11.03 -0.29 13.51
N GLY A 165 -9.83 -0.76 13.86
CA GLY A 165 -9.60 -1.76 14.89
C GLY A 165 -10.11 -1.31 16.26
N LEU A 166 -9.89 -0.05 16.61
CA LEU A 166 -10.41 0.55 17.84
C LEU A 166 -11.96 0.66 17.81
N LEU A 167 -12.51 1.22 16.74
CA LEU A 167 -13.95 1.50 16.64
C LEU A 167 -14.81 0.23 16.53
N VAL A 168 -14.34 -0.76 15.79
CA VAL A 168 -15.12 -1.98 15.48
C VAL A 168 -14.83 -3.11 16.47
N PHE A 169 -13.56 -3.25 16.91
CA PHE A 169 -13.11 -4.38 17.72
C PHE A 169 -12.68 -3.97 19.14
N GLY A 170 -12.70 -2.67 19.48
CA GLY A 170 -12.26 -2.16 20.79
C GLY A 170 -10.76 -2.37 21.06
N GLN A 171 -9.95 -2.57 20.02
CA GLN A 171 -8.51 -2.79 20.15
C GLN A 171 -7.79 -1.48 20.46
N LEU A 172 -7.26 -1.36 21.69
CA LEU A 172 -6.49 -0.18 22.09
C LEU A 172 -5.04 -0.31 21.61
N PRO A 173 -4.51 0.68 20.86
CA PRO A 173 -3.09 0.73 20.52
C PRO A 173 -2.24 0.84 21.78
N ASP A 174 -1.13 0.13 21.84
CA ASP A 174 -0.16 0.29 22.91
C ASP A 174 0.77 1.50 22.67
N MET A 175 1.57 1.84 23.70
CA MET A 175 2.45 3.03 23.64
C MET A 175 3.44 3.00 22.47
N LEU A 176 3.94 1.82 22.11
CA LEU A 176 4.89 1.69 20.98
C LEU A 176 4.21 1.96 19.65
N SER A 177 2.98 1.48 19.48
CA SER A 177 2.16 1.78 18.30
C SER A 177 1.85 3.27 18.20
N PHE A 178 1.60 3.93 19.33
CA PHE A 178 1.37 5.38 19.35
C PHE A 178 2.58 6.17 18.86
N VAL A 179 3.79 5.79 19.29
CA VAL A 179 5.04 6.36 18.76
C VAL A 179 5.13 6.14 17.25
N GLY A 180 4.81 4.94 16.76
CA GLY A 180 4.79 4.62 15.33
C GLY A 180 3.85 5.55 14.54
N TYR A 181 2.65 5.83 15.05
CA TYR A 181 1.72 6.78 14.39
C TYR A 181 2.29 8.19 14.33
N CYS A 182 2.88 8.68 15.42
CA CYS A 182 3.52 10.00 15.43
C CYS A 182 4.64 10.10 14.39
N VAL A 183 5.46 9.07 14.24
CA VAL A 183 6.54 9.03 13.25
C VAL A 183 5.98 9.05 11.81
N ILE A 184 4.92 8.27 11.52
CA ILE A 184 4.30 8.24 10.19
C ILE A 184 3.68 9.60 9.85
N ILE A 185 2.96 10.22 10.79
CA ILE A 185 2.37 11.55 10.61
C ILE A 185 3.48 12.58 10.36
N ALA A 186 4.52 12.59 11.17
CA ALA A 186 5.63 13.51 11.02
C ALA A 186 6.31 13.36 9.65
N ALA A 187 6.57 12.12 9.22
CA ALA A 187 7.16 11.85 7.90
C ALA A 187 6.26 12.37 6.76
N GLY A 188 4.94 12.14 6.82
CA GLY A 188 3.98 12.64 5.84
C GLY A 188 3.92 14.17 5.80
N VAL A 189 3.89 14.84 6.96
CA VAL A 189 3.88 16.30 7.06
C VAL A 189 5.19 16.90 6.53
N ILE A 190 6.33 16.33 6.89
CA ILE A 190 7.65 16.79 6.40
C ILE A 190 7.71 16.65 4.88
N MET A 191 7.25 15.51 4.34
CA MET A 191 7.19 15.28 2.89
C MET A 191 6.32 16.34 2.21
N PHE A 192 5.13 16.60 2.73
CA PHE A 192 4.22 17.61 2.20
C PHE A 192 4.82 19.01 2.21
N LEU A 193 5.37 19.45 3.34
CA LEU A 193 5.99 20.78 3.46
C LEU A 193 7.22 20.93 2.56
N TYR A 194 8.02 19.88 2.46
CA TYR A 194 9.19 19.87 1.59
C TYR A 194 8.79 20.01 0.10
N ASN A 195 7.79 19.24 -0.35
CA ASN A 195 7.33 19.27 -1.73
C ASN A 195 6.66 20.61 -2.06
N LYS A 196 5.85 21.17 -1.13
CA LYS A 196 5.23 22.48 -1.28
C LYS A 196 6.27 23.60 -1.48
N ARG A 197 7.37 23.55 -0.75
CA ARG A 197 8.47 24.52 -0.91
C ARG A 197 9.20 24.40 -2.24
N ARG A 198 9.27 23.21 -2.80
CA ARG A 198 9.93 22.95 -4.10
C ARG A 198 9.03 23.16 -5.30
N GLY A 199 7.73 22.97 -5.17
CA GLY A 199 6.77 23.20 -6.26
C GLY A 199 6.33 24.65 -6.39
N GLY A 200 6.73 25.55 -5.48
CA GLY A 200 6.46 26.98 -5.51
C GLY A 200 7.60 27.82 -6.12
N ASN A 201 8.64 27.17 -6.62
CA ASN A 201 9.71 27.75 -7.44
C ASN A 201 9.70 27.09 -8.81
#